data_53ea85d97a3574803e212e68b5798fe1
#
_entry.id   53ea85d97a3574803e212e68b5798fe1
#
_cell.length_a   1.000
_cell.length_b   1.000
_cell.length_c   1.000
_cell.angle_alpha   90.00
_cell.angle_beta   90.00
_cell.angle_gamma   90.00
#
_symmetry.space_group_name_H-M   'P 1'
#
loop_
_entity.id
_entity.type
_entity.pdbx_description
1 polymer ?
#
loop_
_entity_poly.entity_id
_entity_poly.type
_entity_poly.pdbx_seq_one_letter_code
_entity_poly.pdbx_strand_id
1 'polypeptide(L)'
;RQRQMCIRDRHLDGDFNAPNFSNVSPQDGTVQLLESKMELSLSFKVTDDSGLDSVYVEEPILGIMERIKLNGEKEYSFNKTYSLPSKPEEYELKITAIDNFVEANRKTQKIKYIVSSEMVTLFLADVPKGTDLTADVCGVPMLYHKKSNGIFTFKYYADCDNKEIYFLGQESAFEPHCFGVSEENGKLLNSPSAAPIVLPTKGYYEIVANTKEQTYTVTSYIPSSAVHDSPDITMCGYGFEGAGWDPSNKNCLLTPDAENPYILGRTLILNETQLNVTITYPGWSKYWRLLENGIIDYMGSSQPYLKVNQKGSYKFIIDTEIARAKLLKE
;
A
#
# COMPACT_ATOMS: atom_id res chain seq x y z
N ARG A 1 -62.23 -15.23 -28.47
CA ARG A 1 -60.92 -15.17 -29.13
C ARG A 1 -59.98 -14.45 -28.19
N GLN A 2 -59.25 -15.21 -27.39
CA GLN A 2 -58.09 -14.70 -26.61
C GLN A 2 -56.92 -14.57 -27.54
N ARG A 3 -56.37 -13.34 -27.64
CA ARG A 3 -55.07 -13.09 -28.25
C ARG A 3 -54.00 -13.48 -27.23
N GLN A 4 -53.32 -14.59 -27.49
CA GLN A 4 -52.07 -14.92 -26.83
C GLN A 4 -51.01 -13.90 -27.27
N MET A 5 -50.66 -12.98 -26.38
CA MET A 5 -49.47 -12.17 -26.56
C MET A 5 -48.27 -13.07 -26.30
N CYS A 6 -47.55 -13.46 -27.36
CA CYS A 6 -46.22 -14.00 -27.25
C CYS A 6 -45.32 -12.91 -26.72
N ILE A 7 -45.01 -12.95 -25.43
CA ILE A 7 -43.83 -12.27 -24.88
C ILE A 7 -42.67 -13.09 -25.40
N ARG A 8 -42.03 -12.61 -26.47
CA ARG A 8 -40.67 -13.06 -26.80
C ARG A 8 -39.78 -12.66 -25.65
N ASP A 9 -39.35 -13.63 -24.85
CA ASP A 9 -38.18 -13.50 -24.01
C ASP A 9 -37.01 -13.07 -24.91
N ARG A 10 -36.76 -11.79 -24.96
CA ARG A 10 -35.45 -11.30 -25.44
C ARG A 10 -34.49 -11.67 -24.33
N HIS A 11 -33.78 -12.78 -24.50
CA HIS A 11 -32.48 -12.91 -23.88
C HIS A 11 -31.74 -11.64 -24.29
N LEU A 12 -31.54 -10.74 -23.37
CA LEU A 12 -30.60 -9.65 -23.50
C LEU A 12 -29.21 -10.31 -23.46
N ASP A 13 -28.70 -10.71 -24.64
CA ASP A 13 -27.29 -10.95 -24.83
C ASP A 13 -26.61 -9.58 -24.72
N GLY A 14 -26.55 -9.04 -23.49
CA GLY A 14 -25.91 -7.78 -23.16
C GLY A 14 -24.53 -8.07 -22.61
N ASP A 15 -23.53 -7.43 -23.18
CA ASP A 15 -22.25 -7.32 -22.47
C ASP A 15 -22.37 -6.25 -21.39
N PHE A 16 -22.19 -6.67 -20.13
CA PHE A 16 -22.24 -5.80 -18.96
C PHE A 16 -20.83 -5.60 -18.36
N ASN A 17 -19.80 -6.15 -18.98
CA ASN A 17 -18.42 -6.05 -18.54
C ASN A 17 -17.78 -4.82 -19.17
N ALA A 18 -17.19 -3.98 -18.35
CA ALA A 18 -16.37 -2.87 -18.82
C ALA A 18 -14.93 -3.35 -19.11
N PRO A 19 -14.22 -2.70 -20.06
CA PRO A 19 -12.83 -2.99 -20.32
C PRO A 19 -11.96 -3.06 -19.06
N ASN A 20 -10.94 -3.91 -19.05
CA ASN A 20 -10.04 -4.09 -17.92
C ASN A 20 -8.64 -3.55 -18.25
N PHE A 21 -8.11 -2.69 -17.35
CA PHE A 21 -6.73 -2.20 -17.41
C PHE A 21 -5.79 -3.10 -16.62
N SER A 22 -4.61 -3.35 -17.18
CA SER A 22 -3.52 -4.08 -16.53
C SER A 22 -2.16 -3.46 -16.90
N ASN A 23 -1.12 -3.79 -16.13
CA ASN A 23 0.26 -3.32 -16.36
C ASN A 23 0.34 -1.78 -16.49
N VAL A 24 -0.46 -1.07 -15.71
CA VAL A 24 -0.49 0.41 -15.74
C VAL A 24 0.75 0.96 -15.05
N SER A 25 1.50 1.79 -15.77
CA SER A 25 2.67 2.51 -15.26
C SER A 25 2.65 3.94 -15.82
N PRO A 26 2.89 4.98 -15.02
CA PRO A 26 3.19 4.93 -13.58
C PRO A 26 1.97 4.53 -12.74
N GLN A 27 2.23 4.08 -11.53
CA GLN A 27 1.18 3.81 -10.55
C GLN A 27 0.59 5.11 -10.01
N ASP A 28 -0.65 5.07 -9.52
CA ASP A 28 -1.29 6.21 -8.85
C ASP A 28 -0.45 6.66 -7.64
N GLY A 29 -0.29 7.99 -7.49
CA GLY A 29 0.53 8.59 -6.43
C GLY A 29 2.04 8.56 -6.69
N THR A 30 2.50 8.19 -7.89
CA THR A 30 3.93 8.22 -8.24
C THR A 30 4.51 9.62 -8.09
N VAL A 31 5.63 9.72 -7.37
CA VAL A 31 6.41 10.95 -7.22
C VAL A 31 7.68 10.84 -8.03
N GLN A 32 7.92 11.80 -8.90
CA GLN A 32 9.19 11.97 -9.59
C GLN A 32 9.94 13.17 -9.00
N LEU A 33 11.19 12.97 -8.61
CA LEU A 33 12.01 14.07 -8.13
C LEU A 33 12.40 14.98 -9.31
N LEU A 34 12.46 16.29 -9.01
CA LEU A 34 12.73 17.32 -9.99
C LEU A 34 14.17 17.20 -10.52
N GLU A 35 14.29 17.12 -11.83
CA GLU A 35 15.54 17.05 -12.59
C GLU A 35 15.57 18.12 -13.68
N SER A 36 16.74 18.30 -14.31
CA SER A 36 16.91 19.25 -15.42
C SER A 36 16.14 18.84 -16.68
N LYS A 37 15.95 17.54 -16.88
CA LYS A 37 15.13 16.96 -17.95
C LYS A 37 14.08 16.04 -17.33
N MET A 38 12.83 16.35 -17.56
CA MET A 38 11.71 15.63 -17.02
C MET A 38 10.95 14.90 -18.13
N GLU A 39 10.67 13.62 -17.91
CA GLU A 39 9.89 12.79 -18.83
C GLU A 39 8.90 11.93 -18.05
N LEU A 40 7.71 11.73 -18.60
CA LEU A 40 6.70 10.81 -18.11
C LEU A 40 6.52 9.70 -19.14
N SER A 41 6.82 8.46 -18.79
CA SER A 41 6.53 7.29 -19.61
C SER A 41 5.24 6.64 -19.14
N LEU A 42 4.19 6.72 -19.96
CA LEU A 42 2.89 6.11 -19.69
C LEU A 42 2.77 4.81 -20.50
N SER A 43 2.51 3.71 -19.83
CA SER A 43 2.19 2.44 -20.46
C SER A 43 1.04 1.73 -19.75
N PHE A 44 0.23 1.03 -20.50
CA PHE A 44 -0.84 0.16 -19.99
C PHE A 44 -1.29 -0.83 -21.05
N LYS A 45 -1.95 -1.88 -20.59
CA LYS A 45 -2.66 -2.83 -21.44
C LYS A 45 -4.14 -2.76 -21.09
N VAL A 46 -5.01 -2.82 -22.11
CA VAL A 46 -6.45 -2.92 -21.95
C VAL A 46 -6.99 -4.13 -22.70
N THR A 47 -7.93 -4.83 -22.09
CA THR A 47 -8.58 -6.02 -22.65
C THR A 47 -10.07 -5.95 -22.47
N ASP A 48 -10.81 -6.54 -23.43
CA ASP A 48 -12.26 -6.69 -23.39
C ASP A 48 -12.72 -7.88 -24.21
N ASP A 49 -13.68 -8.65 -23.71
CA ASP A 49 -14.17 -9.87 -24.37
C ASP A 49 -15.02 -9.58 -25.61
N SER A 50 -15.77 -8.48 -25.61
CA SER A 50 -16.58 -8.01 -26.74
C SER A 50 -15.78 -7.21 -27.76
N GLY A 51 -14.54 -6.87 -27.41
CA GLY A 51 -13.63 -6.04 -28.20
C GLY A 51 -13.71 -4.56 -27.86
N LEU A 52 -12.67 -3.82 -28.22
CA LEU A 52 -12.48 -2.42 -27.88
C LEU A 52 -12.89 -1.52 -29.07
N ASP A 53 -13.59 -0.43 -28.76
CA ASP A 53 -13.94 0.64 -29.70
C ASP A 53 -12.88 1.74 -29.72
N SER A 54 -12.50 2.20 -28.52
CA SER A 54 -11.58 3.33 -28.42
C SER A 54 -10.90 3.41 -27.05
N VAL A 55 -9.72 4.05 -27.07
CA VAL A 55 -8.95 4.39 -25.88
C VAL A 55 -8.61 5.87 -25.91
N TYR A 56 -8.74 6.55 -24.76
CA TYR A 56 -8.43 7.96 -24.59
C TYR A 56 -7.38 8.12 -23.50
N VAL A 57 -6.43 9.04 -23.72
CA VAL A 57 -5.49 9.52 -22.70
C VAL A 57 -5.58 11.03 -22.63
N GLU A 58 -5.90 11.55 -21.47
CA GLU A 58 -6.15 12.96 -21.24
C GLU A 58 -5.33 13.48 -20.04
N GLU A 59 -4.64 14.61 -20.23
CA GLU A 59 -4.02 15.39 -19.15
C GLU A 59 -4.02 16.88 -19.59
N PRO A 60 -4.88 17.73 -19.00
CA PRO A 60 -5.11 19.09 -19.51
C PRO A 60 -3.92 20.05 -19.34
N ILE A 61 -3.13 19.94 -18.26
CA ILE A 61 -2.00 20.85 -17.97
C ILE A 61 -0.90 20.67 -19.02
N LEU A 62 -0.68 19.42 -19.47
CA LEU A 62 0.29 19.09 -20.52
C LEU A 62 -0.31 19.17 -21.93
N GLY A 63 -1.60 19.43 -22.04
CA GLY A 63 -2.30 19.43 -23.32
C GLY A 63 -2.38 18.04 -23.98
N ILE A 64 -2.26 16.96 -23.20
CA ILE A 64 -2.36 15.60 -23.70
C ILE A 64 -3.82 15.28 -24.00
N MET A 65 -4.09 14.90 -25.25
CA MET A 65 -5.40 14.44 -25.69
C MET A 65 -5.21 13.40 -26.78
N GLU A 66 -4.90 12.18 -26.37
CA GLU A 66 -4.78 11.05 -27.29
C GLU A 66 -6.16 10.39 -27.48
N ARG A 67 -6.48 10.08 -28.74
CA ARG A 67 -7.71 9.38 -29.13
C ARG A 67 -7.34 8.28 -30.08
N ILE A 68 -7.41 7.06 -29.64
CA ILE A 68 -7.07 5.86 -30.39
C ILE A 68 -8.39 5.14 -30.72
N LYS A 69 -8.73 5.11 -32.00
CA LYS A 69 -9.86 4.32 -32.49
C LYS A 69 -9.38 2.89 -32.72
N LEU A 70 -10.14 1.92 -32.21
CA LEU A 70 -9.92 0.49 -32.37
C LEU A 70 -11.09 -0.11 -33.16
N ASN A 71 -10.92 -1.30 -33.70
CA ASN A 71 -11.90 -1.93 -34.60
C ASN A 71 -12.37 -3.27 -34.07
N GLY A 72 -12.58 -3.35 -32.74
CA GLY A 72 -13.02 -4.57 -32.07
C GLY A 72 -11.87 -5.49 -31.66
N GLU A 73 -10.63 -5.00 -31.63
CA GLU A 73 -9.51 -5.73 -31.05
C GLU A 73 -9.80 -6.05 -29.58
N LYS A 74 -9.55 -7.29 -29.17
CA LYS A 74 -9.78 -7.72 -27.78
C LYS A 74 -8.72 -7.25 -26.79
N GLU A 75 -7.62 -6.77 -27.31
CA GLU A 75 -6.46 -6.33 -26.55
C GLU A 75 -5.78 -5.17 -27.24
N TYR A 76 -5.35 -4.19 -26.45
CA TYR A 76 -4.54 -3.06 -26.91
C TYR A 76 -3.48 -2.69 -25.87
N SER A 77 -2.26 -2.42 -26.33
CA SER A 77 -1.16 -1.95 -25.47
C SER A 77 -0.74 -0.55 -25.89
N PHE A 78 -0.72 0.34 -24.88
CA PHE A 78 -0.26 1.72 -25.03
C PHE A 78 1.12 1.88 -24.41
N ASN A 79 2.01 2.62 -25.10
CA ASN A 79 3.30 3.01 -24.55
C ASN A 79 3.74 4.33 -25.21
N LYS A 80 3.86 5.39 -24.41
CA LYS A 80 4.28 6.70 -24.91
C LYS A 80 4.99 7.50 -23.82
N THR A 81 6.02 8.25 -24.21
CA THR A 81 6.76 9.15 -23.34
C THR A 81 6.42 10.60 -23.69
N TYR A 82 6.15 11.40 -22.68
CA TYR A 82 5.84 12.82 -22.75
C TYR A 82 6.91 13.62 -22.03
N SER A 83 7.28 14.78 -22.60
CA SER A 83 8.14 15.73 -21.91
C SER A 83 7.35 16.50 -20.86
N LEU A 84 7.93 16.68 -19.69
CA LEU A 84 7.35 17.47 -18.60
C LEU A 84 8.12 18.80 -18.41
N PRO A 85 7.46 19.87 -17.96
CA PRO A 85 8.15 21.05 -17.46
C PRO A 85 9.02 20.71 -16.23
N SER A 86 10.24 21.27 -16.18
CA SER A 86 11.14 21.14 -15.01
C SER A 86 10.70 22.09 -13.88
N LYS A 87 9.53 21.84 -13.31
CA LYS A 87 8.95 22.56 -12.17
C LYS A 87 8.12 21.62 -11.30
N PRO A 88 7.96 21.89 -10.00
CA PRO A 88 7.01 21.16 -9.17
C PRO A 88 5.60 21.33 -9.72
N GLU A 89 4.90 20.23 -9.94
CA GLU A 89 3.53 20.20 -10.45
C GLU A 89 2.87 18.87 -10.13
N GLU A 90 1.55 18.84 -10.07
CA GLU A 90 0.75 17.65 -9.92
C GLU A 90 -0.09 17.44 -11.18
N TYR A 91 0.00 16.26 -11.78
CA TYR A 91 -0.73 15.89 -12.99
C TYR A 91 -1.74 14.79 -12.69
N GLU A 92 -2.94 14.89 -13.27
CA GLU A 92 -3.94 13.82 -13.25
C GLU A 92 -4.11 13.25 -14.66
N LEU A 93 -3.41 12.14 -14.92
CA LEU A 93 -3.60 11.37 -16.13
C LEU A 93 -4.92 10.60 -16.03
N LYS A 94 -5.77 10.75 -17.03
CA LYS A 94 -7.03 10.04 -17.14
C LYS A 94 -6.98 9.14 -18.36
N ILE A 95 -7.01 7.83 -18.14
CA ILE A 95 -7.11 6.84 -19.20
C ILE A 95 -8.53 6.26 -19.22
N THR A 96 -9.14 6.21 -20.42
CA THR A 96 -10.50 5.71 -20.60
C THR A 96 -10.52 4.71 -21.73
N ALA A 97 -11.10 3.53 -21.52
CA ALA A 97 -11.37 2.55 -22.54
C ALA A 97 -12.88 2.37 -22.72
N ILE A 98 -13.29 2.16 -23.96
CA ILE A 98 -14.68 1.94 -24.37
C ILE A 98 -14.72 0.66 -25.21
N ASP A 99 -15.64 -0.24 -24.90
CA ASP A 99 -15.85 -1.46 -25.68
C ASP A 99 -16.62 -1.20 -26.99
N ASN A 100 -16.69 -2.22 -27.82
CA ASN A 100 -17.34 -2.17 -29.11
C ASN A 100 -18.79 -2.70 -29.09
N PHE A 101 -19.42 -2.70 -27.89
CA PHE A 101 -20.79 -3.17 -27.76
C PHE A 101 -21.81 -2.07 -28.12
N VAL A 102 -23.03 -2.43 -28.49
CA VAL A 102 -24.09 -1.49 -28.92
C VAL A 102 -24.43 -0.49 -27.80
N GLU A 103 -24.47 -0.96 -26.56
CA GLU A 103 -24.57 -0.13 -25.36
C GLU A 103 -23.18 -0.12 -24.70
N ALA A 104 -22.27 0.68 -25.25
CA ALA A 104 -20.85 0.64 -24.93
C ALA A 104 -20.57 0.85 -23.43
N ASN A 105 -19.88 -0.13 -22.83
CA ASN A 105 -19.36 -0.01 -21.49
C ASN A 105 -18.06 0.82 -21.49
N ARG A 106 -17.83 1.49 -20.36
CA ARG A 106 -16.70 2.39 -20.22
C ARG A 106 -15.98 2.13 -18.89
N LYS A 107 -14.66 2.05 -18.95
CA LYS A 107 -13.79 2.07 -17.78
C LYS A 107 -12.87 3.27 -17.82
N THR A 108 -12.80 4.00 -16.71
CA THR A 108 -11.87 5.12 -16.55
C THR A 108 -10.99 4.86 -15.34
N GLN A 109 -9.67 5.05 -15.51
CA GLN A 109 -8.69 5.04 -14.45
C GLN A 109 -7.98 6.39 -14.42
N LYS A 110 -7.79 6.92 -13.21
CA LYS A 110 -7.02 8.14 -12.97
C LYS A 110 -5.70 7.77 -12.34
N ILE A 111 -4.64 8.49 -12.71
CA ILE A 111 -3.29 8.31 -12.22
C ILE A 111 -2.79 9.69 -11.79
N LYS A 112 -2.57 9.85 -10.51
CA LYS A 112 -1.93 11.02 -9.95
C LYS A 112 -0.42 10.89 -10.10
N TYR A 113 0.20 11.87 -10.76
CA TYR A 113 1.64 11.91 -10.98
C TYR A 113 2.20 13.23 -10.46
N ILE A 114 3.18 13.17 -9.56
CA ILE A 114 3.66 14.31 -8.80
C ILE A 114 5.11 14.58 -9.15
N VAL A 115 5.42 15.77 -9.69
CA VAL A 115 6.79 16.28 -9.79
C VAL A 115 7.06 17.14 -8.57
N SER A 116 8.06 16.80 -7.78
CA SER A 116 8.38 17.48 -6.53
C SER A 116 9.89 17.62 -6.33
N SER A 117 10.31 18.67 -5.62
CA SER A 117 11.71 18.81 -5.19
C SER A 117 12.09 17.89 -4.04
N GLU A 118 11.11 17.22 -3.44
CA GLU A 118 11.30 16.31 -2.29
C GLU A 118 10.26 15.19 -2.30
N MET A 119 10.56 14.07 -1.63
CA MET A 119 9.57 13.02 -1.45
C MET A 119 8.41 13.52 -0.56
N VAL A 120 7.18 13.19 -0.95
CA VAL A 120 5.96 13.54 -0.19
C VAL A 120 5.53 12.44 0.76
N THR A 121 5.93 11.20 0.47
CA THR A 121 5.75 10.01 1.31
C THR A 121 7.05 9.23 1.37
N LEU A 122 7.27 8.50 2.44
CA LEU A 122 8.41 7.60 2.58
C LEU A 122 7.98 6.34 3.32
N PHE A 123 8.42 5.21 2.81
CA PHE A 123 8.16 3.90 3.38
C PHE A 123 9.48 3.32 3.91
N LEU A 124 9.43 2.57 5.00
CA LEU A 124 10.55 1.78 5.49
C LEU A 124 10.33 0.32 5.12
N ALA A 125 11.21 -0.24 4.31
CA ALA A 125 11.24 -1.66 3.98
C ALA A 125 12.31 -2.36 4.84
N ASP A 126 11.91 -3.40 5.57
CA ASP A 126 12.78 -4.23 6.41
C ASP A 126 12.94 -5.66 5.88
N VAL A 127 12.79 -5.81 4.58
CA VAL A 127 12.91 -7.06 3.82
C VAL A 127 13.95 -6.92 2.72
N PRO A 128 14.58 -8.02 2.28
CA PRO A 128 15.56 -8.00 1.18
C PRO A 128 14.97 -7.48 -0.12
N LYS A 129 15.80 -6.85 -0.95
CA LYS A 129 15.42 -6.49 -2.32
C LYS A 129 14.94 -7.72 -3.09
N GLY A 130 13.88 -7.55 -3.88
CA GLY A 130 13.23 -8.63 -4.63
C GLY A 130 12.14 -9.37 -3.84
N THR A 131 11.94 -9.05 -2.56
CA THR A 131 10.78 -9.55 -1.81
C THR A 131 9.50 -8.95 -2.38
N ASP A 132 8.42 -9.75 -2.41
CA ASP A 132 7.08 -9.27 -2.71
C ASP A 132 6.60 -8.34 -1.59
N LEU A 133 6.54 -7.04 -1.87
CA LEU A 133 6.15 -6.02 -0.89
C LEU A 133 4.66 -6.05 -0.53
N THR A 134 3.87 -6.90 -1.18
CA THR A 134 2.45 -7.12 -0.89
C THR A 134 2.19 -8.37 -0.04
N ALA A 135 3.25 -9.07 0.38
CA ALA A 135 3.15 -10.32 1.15
C ALA A 135 2.59 -10.13 2.58
N ASP A 136 2.74 -8.95 3.15
CA ASP A 136 2.15 -8.57 4.44
C ASP A 136 0.82 -7.84 4.22
N VAL A 137 -0.27 -8.32 4.81
CA VAL A 137 -1.58 -7.66 4.72
C VAL A 137 -1.56 -6.27 5.36
N CYS A 138 -0.73 -6.07 6.38
CA CYS A 138 -0.53 -4.78 7.05
C CYS A 138 0.35 -3.79 6.26
N GLY A 139 0.89 -4.22 5.12
CA GLY A 139 1.73 -3.41 4.27
C GLY A 139 3.23 -3.52 4.60
N VAL A 140 3.97 -4.07 3.66
CA VAL A 140 5.41 -3.99 3.56
C VAL A 140 5.69 -3.33 2.20
N PRO A 141 6.31 -2.18 2.15
CA PRO A 141 6.95 -1.40 3.22
C PRO A 141 5.97 -0.63 4.13
N MET A 142 6.38 -0.39 5.36
CA MET A 142 5.60 0.38 6.32
C MET A 142 5.62 1.87 5.99
N LEU A 143 4.43 2.50 5.92
CA LEU A 143 4.28 3.94 5.70
C LEU A 143 4.68 4.75 6.94
N TYR A 144 5.36 5.86 6.71
CA TYR A 144 5.69 6.85 7.73
C TYR A 144 5.28 8.26 7.30
N HIS A 145 4.97 9.09 8.28
CA HIS A 145 4.51 10.44 8.04
C HIS A 145 5.67 11.42 7.84
N LYS A 146 5.51 12.31 6.87
CA LYS A 146 6.39 13.44 6.67
C LYS A 146 6.28 14.42 7.84
N LYS A 147 7.40 14.80 8.41
CA LYS A 147 7.48 15.80 9.47
C LYS A 147 7.49 17.21 8.89
N SER A 148 8.44 17.54 8.04
CA SER A 148 8.57 18.81 7.32
C SER A 148 9.71 18.74 6.29
N ASN A 149 9.63 19.52 5.19
CA ASN A 149 10.74 19.72 4.24
C ASN A 149 11.49 18.45 3.83
N GLY A 150 10.77 17.38 3.48
CA GLY A 150 11.38 16.09 3.13
C GLY A 150 11.94 15.30 4.31
N ILE A 151 11.65 15.72 5.56
CA ILE A 151 12.10 15.03 6.76
C ILE A 151 11.01 14.07 7.23
N PHE A 152 11.40 12.82 7.45
CA PHE A 152 10.57 11.74 7.97
C PHE A 152 11.17 11.23 9.27
N THR A 153 10.32 10.97 10.28
CA THR A 153 10.74 10.44 11.57
C THR A 153 10.00 9.16 11.87
N PHE A 154 10.74 8.15 12.34
CA PHE A 154 10.23 6.82 12.63
C PHE A 154 10.62 6.36 14.00
N LYS A 155 9.76 5.56 14.61
CA LYS A 155 10.13 4.57 15.60
C LYS A 155 10.10 3.20 14.93
N TYR A 156 11.14 2.40 15.15
CA TYR A 156 11.27 1.07 14.56
C TYR A 156 11.85 0.08 15.57
N TYR A 157 11.40 -1.17 15.53
CA TYR A 157 11.96 -2.26 16.32
C TYR A 157 12.72 -3.23 15.40
N ALA A 158 14.04 -3.31 15.62
CA ALA A 158 14.88 -4.31 14.98
C ALA A 158 14.74 -5.63 15.75
N ASP A 159 14.19 -6.65 15.11
CA ASP A 159 13.93 -7.97 15.69
C ASP A 159 15.17 -8.87 15.79
N CYS A 160 16.27 -8.44 15.20
CA CYS A 160 17.56 -9.12 15.25
C CYS A 160 18.73 -8.12 15.15
N ASP A 161 19.94 -8.58 15.48
CA ASP A 161 21.16 -7.82 15.24
C ASP A 161 21.43 -7.70 13.73
N ASN A 162 22.07 -6.61 13.35
CA ASN A 162 22.38 -6.26 11.95
C ASN A 162 21.16 -6.25 11.04
N LYS A 163 20.04 -5.74 11.55
CA LYS A 163 18.80 -5.61 10.77
C LYS A 163 19.00 -4.64 9.62
N GLU A 164 18.74 -5.10 8.41
CA GLU A 164 18.83 -4.30 7.19
C GLU A 164 17.51 -3.61 6.90
N ILE A 165 17.57 -2.31 6.56
CA ILE A 165 16.42 -1.52 6.14
C ILE A 165 16.74 -0.66 4.94
N TYR A 166 15.69 -0.27 4.20
CA TYR A 166 15.71 0.70 3.12
C TYR A 166 14.57 1.70 3.32
N PHE A 167 14.71 2.90 2.73
CA PHE A 167 13.57 3.78 2.55
C PHE A 167 13.14 3.77 1.10
N LEU A 168 11.84 3.70 0.87
CA LEU A 168 11.25 3.68 -0.47
C LEU A 168 10.33 4.88 -0.68
N GLY A 169 10.35 5.44 -1.87
CA GLY A 169 9.46 6.53 -2.25
C GLY A 169 8.09 6.07 -2.76
N GLN A 170 7.90 4.76 -2.92
CA GLN A 170 6.68 4.12 -3.41
C GLN A 170 6.37 2.85 -2.61
N GLU A 171 5.12 2.42 -2.63
CA GLU A 171 4.63 1.36 -1.76
C GLU A 171 4.94 -0.06 -2.24
N SER A 172 4.88 -0.32 -3.54
CA SER A 172 4.82 -1.68 -4.10
C SER A 172 6.08 -2.17 -4.78
N ALA A 173 7.16 -1.35 -4.81
CA ALA A 173 8.40 -1.68 -5.51
C ALA A 173 9.62 -1.02 -4.86
N PHE A 174 10.82 -1.59 -5.10
CA PHE A 174 12.09 -0.97 -4.72
C PHE A 174 12.55 0.12 -5.71
N GLU A 175 11.86 0.28 -6.81
CA GLU A 175 12.13 1.29 -7.83
C GLU A 175 10.89 2.16 -8.07
N PRO A 176 11.05 3.42 -8.50
CA PRO A 176 12.30 4.10 -8.89
C PRO A 176 13.10 4.68 -7.72
N HIS A 177 12.51 4.91 -6.55
CA HIS A 177 13.17 5.55 -5.41
C HIS A 177 13.46 4.56 -4.29
N CYS A 178 14.73 4.16 -4.19
CA CYS A 178 15.24 3.33 -3.11
C CYS A 178 16.43 4.03 -2.45
N PHE A 179 16.24 4.43 -1.21
CA PHE A 179 17.27 5.11 -0.42
C PHE A 179 17.95 4.10 0.50
N GLY A 180 19.25 3.98 0.38
CA GLY A 180 20.11 3.22 1.25
C GLY A 180 21.33 4.03 1.65
N VAL A 181 22.41 3.37 2.10
CA VAL A 181 23.63 4.07 2.48
C VAL A 181 24.42 4.51 1.24
N SER A 182 25.03 5.69 1.34
CA SER A 182 26.09 6.13 0.47
C SER A 182 27.46 5.70 1.04
N GLU A 183 28.55 5.94 0.31
CA GLU A 183 29.91 5.72 0.81
C GLU A 183 30.24 6.58 2.04
N GLU A 184 29.57 7.72 2.19
CA GLU A 184 29.72 8.63 3.31
C GLU A 184 28.72 8.30 4.42
N ASN A 185 29.20 8.11 5.64
CA ASN A 185 28.34 7.79 6.80
C ASN A 185 27.30 8.89 7.07
N GLY A 186 26.07 8.48 7.34
CA GLY A 186 24.94 9.40 7.58
C GLY A 186 24.35 10.01 6.30
N LYS A 187 24.86 9.62 5.12
CA LYS A 187 24.34 10.05 3.82
C LYS A 187 23.49 8.96 3.17
N LEU A 188 22.41 9.39 2.53
CA LEU A 188 21.54 8.53 1.72
C LEU A 188 21.99 8.54 0.26
N LEU A 189 21.86 7.40 -0.39
CA LEU A 189 21.94 7.24 -1.84
C LEU A 189 20.56 6.82 -2.36
N ASN A 190 19.96 7.63 -3.22
CA ASN A 190 18.75 7.24 -3.94
C ASN A 190 19.14 6.47 -5.19
N SER A 191 19.18 5.16 -5.10
CA SER A 191 19.52 4.27 -6.21
C SER A 191 18.96 2.87 -5.98
N PRO A 192 18.47 2.18 -7.03
CA PRO A 192 18.11 0.76 -6.94
C PRO A 192 19.28 -0.13 -6.48
N SER A 193 20.52 0.31 -6.70
CA SER A 193 21.75 -0.40 -6.27
C SER A 193 22.24 -0.02 -4.87
N ALA A 194 21.59 0.92 -4.17
CA ALA A 194 22.01 1.35 -2.83
C ALA A 194 22.07 0.16 -1.87
N ALA A 195 23.11 0.13 -1.03
CA ALA A 195 23.25 -0.84 0.05
C ALA A 195 22.27 -0.54 1.20
N PRO A 196 21.88 -1.53 2.00
CA PRO A 196 20.96 -1.31 3.13
C PRO A 196 21.57 -0.43 4.21
N ILE A 197 20.71 0.26 4.95
CA ILE A 197 21.08 0.83 6.25
C ILE A 197 21.03 -0.31 7.25
N VAL A 198 22.10 -0.50 8.02
CA VAL A 198 22.21 -1.59 9.01
C VAL A 198 21.96 -1.04 10.41
N LEU A 199 20.99 -1.61 11.12
CA LEU A 199 20.76 -1.37 12.53
C LEU A 199 21.56 -2.41 13.33
N PRO A 200 22.59 -2.00 14.11
CA PRO A 200 23.61 -2.94 14.57
C PRO A 200 23.14 -3.94 15.61
N THR A 201 22.18 -3.57 16.45
CA THR A 201 21.69 -4.41 17.56
C THR A 201 20.19 -4.54 17.54
N LYS A 202 19.68 -5.68 18.01
CA LYS A 202 18.26 -5.86 18.30
C LYS A 202 17.79 -4.78 19.29
N GLY A 203 16.61 -4.18 19.03
CA GLY A 203 16.05 -3.16 19.91
C GLY A 203 15.31 -2.05 19.19
N TYR A 204 14.95 -1.02 19.94
CA TYR A 204 14.20 0.12 19.44
C TYR A 204 15.09 1.25 18.94
N TYR A 205 14.66 1.86 17.85
CA TYR A 205 15.37 2.96 17.19
C TYR A 205 14.44 4.12 16.87
N GLU A 206 14.93 5.33 17.10
CA GLU A 206 14.44 6.53 16.42
C GLU A 206 15.29 6.76 15.18
N ILE A 207 14.63 6.91 14.04
CA ILE A 207 15.28 7.10 12.75
C ILE A 207 14.74 8.39 12.15
N VAL A 208 15.64 9.24 11.65
CA VAL A 208 15.29 10.44 10.89
C VAL A 208 15.91 10.32 9.51
N ALA A 209 15.09 10.42 8.47
CA ALA A 209 15.54 10.49 7.09
C ALA A 209 15.17 11.84 6.48
N ASN A 210 16.12 12.49 5.85
CA ASN A 210 15.90 13.72 5.09
C ASN A 210 16.19 13.44 3.62
N THR A 211 15.13 13.27 2.83
CA THR A 211 15.25 12.94 1.40
C THR A 211 15.72 14.11 0.55
N LYS A 212 15.55 15.36 1.03
CA LYS A 212 16.02 16.56 0.35
C LYS A 212 17.54 16.75 0.53
N GLU A 213 18.02 16.66 1.76
CA GLU A 213 19.44 16.80 2.11
C GLU A 213 20.21 15.47 1.91
N GLN A 214 19.51 14.39 1.60
CA GLN A 214 20.03 13.04 1.47
C GLN A 214 20.85 12.61 2.70
N THR A 215 20.25 12.76 3.88
CA THR A 215 20.88 12.42 5.16
C THR A 215 19.97 11.54 5.99
N TYR A 216 20.57 10.77 6.91
CA TYR A 216 19.82 10.02 7.91
C TYR A 216 20.57 9.96 9.24
N THR A 217 19.80 9.75 10.31
CA THR A 217 20.32 9.41 11.64
C THR A 217 19.57 8.21 12.20
N VAL A 218 20.26 7.38 12.95
CA VAL A 218 19.74 6.21 13.63
C VAL A 218 20.19 6.28 15.09
N THR A 219 19.23 6.30 16.02
CA THR A 219 19.52 6.40 17.45
C THR A 219 18.76 5.32 18.19
N SER A 220 19.45 4.43 18.90
CA SER A 220 18.81 3.45 19.77
C SER A 220 18.17 4.13 20.98
N TYR A 221 17.03 3.62 21.44
CA TYR A 221 16.39 4.10 22.65
C TYR A 221 15.76 2.96 23.45
N ILE A 222 15.52 3.21 24.72
CA ILE A 222 14.77 2.29 25.58
C ILE A 222 13.37 2.86 25.74
N PRO A 223 12.29 2.09 25.44
CA PRO A 223 10.94 2.54 25.62
C PRO A 223 10.65 2.96 27.08
N SER A 224 9.92 4.05 27.24
CA SER A 224 9.46 4.55 28.53
C SER A 224 7.95 4.44 28.71
N SER A 225 7.22 3.99 27.70
CA SER A 225 5.79 3.75 27.76
C SER A 225 5.46 2.60 28.73
N ALA A 226 4.25 2.61 29.25
CA ALA A 226 3.77 1.54 30.12
C ALA A 226 3.61 0.24 29.32
N VAL A 227 4.11 -0.85 29.87
CA VAL A 227 3.88 -2.19 29.35
C VAL A 227 2.43 -2.62 29.62
N HIS A 228 2.00 -3.71 28.97
CA HIS A 228 0.68 -4.26 29.19
C HIS A 228 0.52 -4.81 30.61
N ASP A 229 -0.54 -4.40 31.28
CA ASP A 229 -0.87 -4.76 32.65
C ASP A 229 -2.01 -5.80 32.75
N SER A 230 -2.52 -6.26 31.61
CA SER A 230 -3.55 -7.30 31.54
C SER A 230 -3.04 -8.55 30.78
N PRO A 231 -3.24 -9.77 31.34
CA PRO A 231 -2.93 -10.99 30.64
C PRO A 231 -3.97 -11.34 29.55
N ASP A 232 -5.16 -10.74 29.61
CA ASP A 232 -6.32 -11.08 28.78
C ASP A 232 -6.54 -10.01 27.69
N ILE A 233 -5.54 -9.78 26.83
CA ILE A 233 -5.70 -8.91 25.66
C ILE A 233 -6.24 -9.75 24.50
N THR A 234 -7.40 -9.35 24.00
CA THR A 234 -8.18 -10.12 23.04
C THR A 234 -8.25 -9.40 21.69
N MET A 235 -8.32 -10.18 20.62
CA MET A 235 -8.59 -9.68 19.28
C MET A 235 -10.07 -9.82 18.96
N CYS A 236 -10.72 -8.71 18.58
CA CYS A 236 -12.10 -8.64 18.12
C CYS A 236 -12.15 -8.18 16.67
N GLY A 237 -13.24 -8.52 15.96
CA GLY A 237 -13.44 -8.03 14.59
C GLY A 237 -14.07 -9.03 13.65
N TYR A 238 -13.62 -9.00 12.40
CA TYR A 238 -14.15 -9.77 11.29
C TYR A 238 -13.02 -10.31 10.40
N GLY A 239 -13.26 -11.46 9.75
CA GLY A 239 -12.40 -11.99 8.67
C GLY A 239 -11.41 -13.06 9.11
N PHE A 240 -11.43 -13.49 10.37
CA PHE A 240 -10.58 -14.56 10.92
C PHE A 240 -11.40 -15.58 11.72
N GLU A 241 -10.85 -16.76 11.89
CA GLU A 241 -11.51 -17.83 12.66
C GLU A 241 -11.73 -17.40 14.12
N GLY A 242 -12.94 -17.59 14.62
CA GLY A 242 -13.34 -17.17 15.96
C GLY A 242 -13.62 -15.66 16.10
N ALA A 243 -13.65 -14.93 14.99
CA ALA A 243 -13.95 -13.49 14.98
C ALA A 243 -15.31 -13.18 15.64
N GLY A 244 -15.38 -12.01 16.25
CA GLY A 244 -16.56 -11.49 16.92
C GLY A 244 -16.21 -10.23 17.71
N TRP A 245 -17.19 -9.67 18.41
CA TRP A 245 -17.05 -8.42 19.17
C TRP A 245 -17.13 -8.64 20.69
N ASP A 246 -16.76 -9.82 21.15
CA ASP A 246 -16.68 -10.15 22.57
C ASP A 246 -15.25 -9.98 23.10
N PRO A 247 -14.98 -8.95 23.92
CA PRO A 247 -13.66 -8.70 24.47
C PRO A 247 -13.23 -9.72 25.53
N SER A 248 -14.12 -10.64 25.91
CA SER A 248 -13.83 -11.74 26.84
C SER A 248 -13.54 -13.08 26.15
N ASN A 249 -13.54 -13.11 24.81
CA ASN A 249 -13.33 -14.32 24.04
C ASN A 249 -11.90 -14.86 24.18
N LYS A 250 -11.72 -15.84 25.04
CA LYS A 250 -10.41 -16.46 25.33
C LYS A 250 -9.82 -17.24 24.15
N ASN A 251 -10.63 -17.58 23.14
CA ASN A 251 -10.13 -18.20 21.92
C ASN A 251 -9.40 -17.20 20.99
N CYS A 252 -9.47 -15.91 21.29
CA CYS A 252 -8.85 -14.84 20.52
C CYS A 252 -7.82 -14.03 21.32
N LEU A 253 -7.26 -14.61 22.39
CA LEU A 253 -6.19 -13.97 23.17
C LEU A 253 -4.91 -13.80 22.34
N LEU A 254 -4.26 -12.66 22.53
CA LEU A 254 -2.90 -12.41 22.08
C LEU A 254 -1.91 -12.86 23.14
N THR A 255 -0.80 -13.44 22.71
CA THR A 255 0.28 -13.88 23.58
C THR A 255 1.37 -12.83 23.61
N PRO A 256 1.79 -12.34 24.80
CA PRO A 256 2.95 -11.46 24.91
C PRO A 256 4.23 -12.17 24.44
N ASP A 257 5.10 -11.43 23.77
CA ASP A 257 6.45 -11.90 23.45
C ASP A 257 7.27 -12.05 24.75
N ALA A 258 8.09 -13.10 24.81
CA ALA A 258 8.86 -13.41 26.02
C ALA A 258 10.01 -12.41 26.30
N GLU A 259 10.51 -11.76 25.24
CA GLU A 259 11.68 -10.89 25.31
C GLU A 259 11.30 -9.41 25.21
N ASN A 260 10.14 -9.11 24.61
CA ASN A 260 9.68 -7.74 24.38
C ASN A 260 8.24 -7.54 24.87
N PRO A 261 8.02 -6.89 26.01
CA PRO A 261 6.70 -6.75 26.62
C PRO A 261 5.74 -5.84 25.85
N TYR A 262 6.21 -5.10 24.85
CA TYR A 262 5.37 -4.28 23.98
C TYR A 262 4.80 -5.05 22.78
N ILE A 263 5.32 -6.26 22.53
CA ILE A 263 4.92 -7.10 21.40
C ILE A 263 3.90 -8.14 21.86
N LEU A 264 2.81 -8.22 21.12
CA LEU A 264 1.78 -9.25 21.29
C LEU A 264 1.58 -9.94 19.94
N GLY A 265 1.31 -11.24 19.96
CA GLY A 265 1.12 -11.99 18.73
C GLY A 265 0.22 -13.19 18.86
N ARG A 266 -0.23 -13.69 17.71
CA ARG A 266 -0.88 -15.01 17.57
C ARG A 266 -0.90 -15.45 16.10
N THR A 267 -1.08 -16.75 15.88
CA THR A 267 -1.46 -17.26 14.55
C THR A 267 -2.95 -17.07 14.32
N LEU A 268 -3.33 -16.57 13.15
CA LEU A 268 -4.70 -16.37 12.68
C LEU A 268 -4.97 -17.25 11.48
N ILE A 269 -6.18 -17.77 11.39
CA ILE A 269 -6.71 -18.33 10.15
C ILE A 269 -7.63 -17.26 9.52
N LEU A 270 -7.20 -16.67 8.41
CA LEU A 270 -8.04 -15.73 7.64
C LEU A 270 -8.96 -16.53 6.73
N ASN A 271 -10.26 -16.37 6.91
CA ASN A 271 -11.31 -17.10 6.20
C ASN A 271 -12.14 -16.22 5.25
N GLU A 272 -11.87 -14.91 5.23
CA GLU A 272 -12.52 -13.93 4.38
C GLU A 272 -11.53 -13.15 3.51
N THR A 273 -12.02 -12.37 2.57
CA THR A 273 -11.22 -11.47 1.71
C THR A 273 -11.11 -10.06 2.26
N GLN A 274 -11.72 -9.82 3.40
CA GLN A 274 -11.67 -8.57 4.14
C GLN A 274 -11.39 -8.85 5.61
N LEU A 275 -10.60 -8.01 6.24
CA LEU A 275 -10.19 -8.12 7.64
C LEU A 275 -10.47 -6.82 8.37
N ASN A 276 -11.14 -6.90 9.51
CA ASN A 276 -11.28 -5.79 10.45
C ASN A 276 -10.82 -6.27 11.82
N VAL A 277 -9.89 -5.56 12.46
CA VAL A 277 -9.30 -5.97 13.75
C VAL A 277 -9.30 -4.82 14.73
N THR A 278 -9.73 -5.12 15.93
CA THR A 278 -9.52 -4.31 17.13
C THR A 278 -8.90 -5.20 18.20
N ILE A 279 -7.79 -4.75 18.76
CA ILE A 279 -7.13 -5.39 19.89
C ILE A 279 -7.63 -4.68 21.15
N THR A 280 -8.10 -5.40 22.16
CA THR A 280 -8.74 -4.80 23.31
C THR A 280 -8.40 -5.48 24.62
N TYR A 281 -8.36 -4.69 25.68
CA TYR A 281 -8.42 -5.17 27.06
C TYR A 281 -9.84 -5.60 27.43
N PRO A 282 -10.00 -6.42 28.48
CA PRO A 282 -11.33 -6.79 28.98
C PRO A 282 -12.23 -5.56 29.19
N GLY A 283 -13.49 -5.69 28.76
CA GLY A 283 -14.49 -4.63 28.92
C GLY A 283 -14.23 -3.36 28.08
N TRP A 284 -13.40 -3.43 27.05
CA TRP A 284 -13.06 -2.29 26.19
C TRP A 284 -12.38 -1.12 26.91
N SER A 285 -11.72 -1.37 28.01
CA SER A 285 -11.08 -0.33 28.81
C SER A 285 -9.91 0.38 28.13
N LYS A 286 -9.17 -0.38 27.31
CA LYS A 286 -8.13 0.11 26.38
C LYS A 286 -8.23 -0.71 25.12
N TYR A 287 -8.08 -0.06 23.95
CA TYR A 287 -8.07 -0.78 22.67
C TYR A 287 -7.24 -0.08 21.60
N TRP A 288 -6.84 -0.83 20.57
CA TRP A 288 -6.16 -0.35 19.37
C TRP A 288 -6.91 -0.87 18.15
N ARG A 289 -7.11 0.00 17.18
CA ARG A 289 -7.72 -0.37 15.91
C ARG A 289 -6.66 -0.52 14.84
N LEU A 290 -6.70 -1.62 14.10
CA LEU A 290 -5.83 -1.84 12.96
C LEU A 290 -6.31 -0.98 11.79
N LEU A 291 -5.43 -0.10 11.33
CA LEU A 291 -5.63 0.75 10.16
C LEU A 291 -4.83 0.22 8.97
N GLU A 292 -5.00 0.85 7.82
CA GLU A 292 -4.18 0.60 6.64
C GLU A 292 -2.69 0.80 6.92
N ASN A 293 -1.85 0.11 6.15
CA ASN A 293 -0.38 0.13 6.30
C ASN A 293 0.14 -0.31 7.68
N GLY A 294 -0.61 -1.16 8.39
CA GLY A 294 -0.19 -1.73 9.67
C GLY A 294 -0.14 -0.74 10.83
N ILE A 295 -0.76 0.41 10.72
CA ILE A 295 -0.90 1.35 11.84
C ILE A 295 -1.91 0.80 12.83
N ILE A 296 -1.59 0.82 14.13
CA ILE A 296 -2.56 0.56 15.20
C ILE A 296 -2.86 1.87 15.94
N ASP A 297 -4.13 2.25 15.96
CA ASP A 297 -4.61 3.52 16.50
C ASP A 297 -5.20 3.32 17.90
N TYR A 298 -4.53 3.89 18.92
CA TYR A 298 -4.95 3.77 20.31
C TYR A 298 -6.23 4.59 20.56
N MET A 299 -7.28 3.93 21.05
CA MET A 299 -8.60 4.50 21.31
C MET A 299 -9.22 5.21 20.08
N GLY A 300 -8.77 4.83 18.88
CA GLY A 300 -9.23 5.41 17.63
C GLY A 300 -10.67 5.08 17.28
N SER A 301 -11.29 5.91 16.43
CA SER A 301 -12.67 5.73 15.97
C SER A 301 -12.79 5.03 14.63
N SER A 302 -11.73 5.05 13.81
CA SER A 302 -11.73 4.44 12.47
C SER A 302 -11.63 2.91 12.54
N GLN A 303 -12.42 2.21 11.74
CA GLN A 303 -12.45 0.74 11.64
C GLN A 303 -12.50 0.29 10.18
N PRO A 304 -11.42 0.48 9.40
CA PRO A 304 -11.41 0.08 8.01
C PRO A 304 -11.45 -1.44 7.86
N TYR A 305 -11.90 -1.88 6.69
CA TYR A 305 -11.75 -3.25 6.24
C TYR A 305 -10.52 -3.34 5.33
N LEU A 306 -9.51 -4.06 5.80
CA LEU A 306 -8.30 -4.33 5.04
C LEU A 306 -8.56 -5.42 4.00
N LYS A 307 -8.00 -5.29 2.82
CA LYS A 307 -8.09 -6.31 1.77
C LYS A 307 -7.16 -7.47 2.08
N VAL A 308 -7.69 -8.68 2.05
CA VAL A 308 -6.92 -9.93 2.17
C VAL A 308 -6.86 -10.60 0.80
N ASN A 309 -5.67 -10.67 0.22
CA ASN A 309 -5.49 -11.25 -1.11
C ASN A 309 -5.60 -12.77 -1.12
N GLN A 310 -5.20 -13.43 -0.04
CA GLN A 310 -5.25 -14.89 0.09
C GLN A 310 -5.75 -15.27 1.48
N LYS A 311 -6.66 -16.24 1.54
CA LYS A 311 -7.07 -16.89 2.80
C LYS A 311 -5.99 -17.84 3.30
N GLY A 312 -5.97 -18.18 4.57
CA GLY A 312 -5.04 -19.15 5.14
C GLY A 312 -4.47 -18.75 6.49
N SER A 313 -3.36 -19.38 6.86
CA SER A 313 -2.65 -19.14 8.12
C SER A 313 -1.73 -17.94 8.03
N TYR A 314 -1.79 -17.08 9.06
CA TYR A 314 -1.00 -15.86 9.16
C TYR A 314 -0.47 -15.69 10.58
N LYS A 315 0.76 -15.20 10.68
CA LYS A 315 1.32 -14.72 11.94
C LYS A 315 0.97 -13.24 12.12
N PHE A 316 0.11 -12.94 13.08
CA PHE A 316 -0.25 -11.57 13.46
C PHE A 316 0.61 -11.13 14.62
N ILE A 317 1.25 -9.98 14.48
CA ILE A 317 2.13 -9.38 15.50
C ILE A 317 1.78 -7.89 15.58
N ILE A 318 1.63 -7.38 16.80
CA ILE A 318 1.54 -5.96 17.06
C ILE A 318 2.67 -5.52 17.99
N ASP A 319 3.14 -4.31 17.77
CA ASP A 319 4.06 -3.60 18.66
C ASP A 319 3.40 -2.28 19.08
N THR A 320 3.06 -2.17 20.35
CA THR A 320 2.32 -1.02 20.90
C THR A 320 3.23 0.18 21.18
N GLU A 321 4.54 -0.01 21.32
CA GLU A 321 5.49 1.10 21.46
C GLU A 321 5.64 1.92 20.19
N ILE A 322 5.68 1.24 19.05
CA ILE A 322 5.84 1.88 17.74
C ILE A 322 4.51 2.01 16.98
N ALA A 323 3.40 1.56 17.59
CA ALA A 323 2.05 1.59 17.03
C ALA A 323 1.94 0.90 15.64
N ARG A 324 2.52 -0.29 15.52
CA ARG A 324 2.59 -1.05 14.26
C ARG A 324 2.13 -2.49 14.41
N ALA A 325 1.59 -3.01 13.32
CA ALA A 325 1.25 -4.42 13.17
C ALA A 325 1.91 -5.01 11.93
N LYS A 326 2.11 -6.33 11.95
CA LYS A 326 2.48 -7.18 10.82
C LYS A 326 1.51 -8.34 10.75
N LEU A 327 1.15 -8.75 9.55
CA LEU A 327 0.30 -9.90 9.28
C LEU A 327 0.89 -10.70 8.12
N LEU A 328 1.83 -11.57 8.47
CA LEU A 328 2.67 -12.33 7.55
C LEU A 328 2.05 -13.70 7.29
N LYS A 329 1.93 -14.08 6.02
CA LYS A 329 1.47 -15.41 5.62
C LYS A 329 2.48 -16.46 6.07
N GLU A 330 2.00 -17.55 6.72
CA GLU A 330 2.78 -18.74 7.10
C GLU A 330 2.83 -19.79 5.98
#